data_4c28101653a676a7ba4e2f8dddc2928a
#
_entry.id   4c28101653a676a7ba4e2f8dddc2928a
#
_cell.length_a   1.000
_cell.length_b   1.000
_cell.length_c   1.000
_cell.angle_alpha   90.00
_cell.angle_beta   90.00
_cell.angle_gamma   90.00
#
_symmetry.space_group_name_H-M   'P 1'
#
loop_
_entity.id
_entity.type
_entity.pdbx_description
1 polymer ?
#
loop_
_entity_poly.entity_id
_entity_poly.type
_entity_poly.pdbx_seq_one_letter_code
_entity_poly.pdbx_strand_id
1 'polypeptide(L)'
;MKIKSENRELEYSYPGTPENCVFIRGRVNKPLIQLPDEWEEFVDLTTLSVHLTPIGANQNLIVKRTQGLEVHLQTNGLPVDCYYLIFGQVLDKAL
;
A
#
# COMPACT_ATOMS: atom_id res chain seq x y z
N MET A 1 0.30 18.01 5.70
CA MET A 1 -0.32 16.74 5.34
C MET A 1 -1.26 16.29 6.42
N LYS A 2 -2.43 15.89 6.05
CA LYS A 2 -3.41 15.46 7.01
C LYS A 2 -3.88 14.06 6.70
N ILE A 3 -3.98 13.24 7.75
CA ILE A 3 -4.52 11.92 7.61
C ILE A 3 -5.45 11.66 8.75
N LYS A 4 -6.61 11.16 8.45
CA LYS A 4 -7.52 10.70 9.45
C LYS A 4 -8.07 9.39 8.98
N SER A 5 -7.61 8.33 9.58
CA SER A 5 -7.92 7.03 9.05
C SER A 5 -9.41 6.74 9.05
N GLU A 6 -10.14 7.18 10.03
CA GLU A 6 -11.57 6.91 10.01
C GLU A 6 -12.33 7.94 9.25
N ASN A 7 -11.81 9.14 9.08
CA ASN A 7 -12.50 10.19 8.34
C ASN A 7 -12.05 10.27 6.93
N ARG A 8 -11.00 9.60 6.60
CA ARG A 8 -10.50 9.61 5.26
C ARG A 8 -10.25 10.97 4.73
N GLU A 9 -9.57 11.77 5.50
CA GLU A 9 -9.20 13.04 4.97
C GLU A 9 -8.02 12.81 4.07
N LEU A 10 -8.27 12.79 2.79
CA LEU A 10 -7.30 12.38 1.79
C LEU A 10 -6.55 13.55 1.22
N GLU A 11 -6.03 14.39 2.06
CA GLU A 11 -5.44 15.58 1.59
C GLU A 11 -3.98 15.50 1.71
N TYR A 12 -3.34 14.98 0.70
CA TYR A 12 -1.99 14.71 0.68
C TYR A 12 -1.34 15.32 -0.48
N SER A 13 -0.55 16.31 -0.33
CA SER A 13 0.18 16.88 -1.40
C SER A 13 1.50 17.35 -0.91
N TYR A 14 2.55 16.69 -1.25
CA TYR A 14 3.89 17.15 -0.94
C TYR A 14 4.38 18.06 -2.02
N PRO A 15 5.15 19.06 -1.70
CA PRO A 15 5.84 19.85 -2.74
C PRO A 15 6.64 18.91 -3.62
N GLY A 16 6.46 19.03 -4.91
CA GLY A 16 7.16 18.17 -5.84
C GLY A 16 6.45 16.89 -6.18
N THR A 17 5.35 16.59 -5.50
CA THR A 17 4.56 15.42 -5.82
C THR A 17 3.53 15.78 -6.85
N PRO A 18 3.53 15.14 -8.03
CA PRO A 18 2.63 15.55 -9.10
C PRO A 18 1.19 15.10 -8.92
N GLU A 19 0.90 14.31 -7.90
CA GLU A 19 -0.43 13.76 -7.75
C GLU A 19 -0.78 13.65 -6.29
N ASN A 20 -2.07 13.53 -6.01
CA ASN A 20 -2.55 13.29 -4.66
C ASN A 20 -2.52 11.80 -4.37
N CYS A 21 -1.90 11.43 -3.28
CA CYS A 21 -1.77 10.04 -2.88
C CYS A 21 -2.24 9.83 -1.46
N VAL A 22 -2.69 8.62 -1.19
CA VAL A 22 -2.94 8.16 0.16
C VAL A 22 -2.03 6.97 0.42
N PHE A 23 -1.84 6.64 1.69
CA PHE A 23 -1.00 5.49 1.99
C PHE A 23 -1.51 4.75 3.22
N ILE A 24 -1.12 3.49 3.31
CA ILE A 24 -1.26 2.71 4.53
C ILE A 24 0.08 2.08 4.84
N ARG A 25 0.29 1.79 6.12
CA ARG A 25 1.49 1.11 6.55
C ARG A 25 1.12 0.11 7.63
N GLY A 26 1.92 -0.91 7.76
CA GLY A 26 1.68 -1.92 8.75
C GLY A 26 2.73 -3.02 8.70
N ARG A 27 2.43 -4.11 9.37
CA ARG A 27 3.28 -5.29 9.43
C ARG A 27 2.46 -6.50 9.02
N VAL A 28 3.05 -7.38 8.22
CA VAL A 28 2.37 -8.56 7.77
C VAL A 28 3.30 -9.76 7.93
N ASN A 29 2.73 -10.91 8.31
CA ASN A 29 3.50 -12.14 8.46
C ASN A 29 2.94 -13.26 7.59
N LYS A 30 2.30 -12.88 6.49
CA LYS A 30 1.80 -13.82 5.50
C LYS A 30 1.96 -13.18 4.12
N PRO A 31 1.94 -13.97 3.05
CA PRO A 31 2.24 -13.43 1.71
C PRO A 31 1.06 -12.73 1.06
N LEU A 32 0.26 -12.04 1.85
CA LEU A 32 -0.90 -11.33 1.34
C LEU A 32 -1.16 -10.10 2.20
N ILE A 33 -1.29 -8.97 1.57
CA ILE A 33 -1.72 -7.74 2.23
C ILE A 33 -3.10 -7.39 1.69
N GLN A 34 -4.05 -7.21 2.61
CA GLN A 34 -5.41 -6.84 2.24
C GLN A 34 -5.56 -5.33 2.41
N LEU A 35 -5.88 -4.64 1.32
CA LEU A 35 -6.09 -3.20 1.36
C LEU A 35 -7.46 -2.88 1.94
N PRO A 36 -7.65 -1.67 2.49
CA PRO A 36 -8.96 -1.28 3.01
C PRO A 36 -10.02 -1.28 1.93
N ASP A 37 -11.24 -1.69 2.31
CA ASP A 37 -12.33 -1.79 1.34
C ASP A 37 -12.62 -0.47 0.66
N GLU A 38 -12.51 0.63 1.39
CA GLU A 38 -12.84 1.94 0.81
C GLU A 38 -11.87 2.37 -0.28
N TRP A 39 -10.70 1.73 -0.37
CA TRP A 39 -9.77 2.03 -1.45
C TRP A 39 -10.33 1.66 -2.81
N GLU A 40 -11.27 0.72 -2.84
CA GLU A 40 -11.87 0.34 -4.12
C GLU A 40 -12.62 1.51 -4.74
N GLU A 41 -13.14 2.40 -3.93
CA GLU A 41 -13.98 3.48 -4.43
C GLU A 41 -13.18 4.73 -4.80
N PHE A 42 -12.11 5.03 -4.08
CA PHE A 42 -11.46 6.29 -4.35
C PHE A 42 -9.96 6.21 -4.59
N VAL A 43 -9.41 5.04 -4.72
CA VAL A 43 -8.00 4.88 -5.07
C VAL A 43 -7.89 4.16 -6.39
N ASP A 44 -7.01 4.65 -7.25
CA ASP A 44 -6.73 3.98 -8.51
C ASP A 44 -5.80 2.81 -8.23
N LEU A 45 -6.38 1.61 -8.23
CA LEU A 45 -5.65 0.41 -7.82
C LEU A 45 -4.60 -0.03 -8.84
N THR A 46 -4.52 0.65 -9.99
CA THR A 46 -3.44 0.38 -10.95
C THR A 46 -2.19 1.19 -10.66
N THR A 47 -2.25 2.09 -9.69
CA THR A 47 -1.15 2.98 -9.38
C THR A 47 -0.42 2.64 -8.08
N LEU A 48 -0.71 1.48 -7.52
CA LEU A 48 -0.16 1.12 -6.21
C LEU A 48 1.35 1.01 -6.25
N SER A 49 1.99 1.57 -5.23
CA SER A 49 3.42 1.52 -5.06
C SER A 49 3.67 0.86 -3.70
N VAL A 50 4.30 -0.29 -3.69
CA VAL A 50 4.46 -1.11 -2.50
C VAL A 50 5.91 -1.13 -2.08
N HIS A 51 6.16 -0.76 -0.83
CA HIS A 51 7.50 -0.75 -0.26
C HIS A 51 7.52 -1.73 0.90
N LEU A 52 8.50 -2.62 0.89
CA LEU A 52 8.58 -3.70 1.86
C LEU A 52 9.92 -3.65 2.57
N THR A 53 9.88 -3.86 3.89
CA THR A 53 11.09 -3.92 4.69
C THR A 53 11.08 -5.23 5.47
N PRO A 54 11.94 -6.19 5.12
CA PRO A 54 11.95 -7.47 5.83
C PRO A 54 12.42 -7.32 7.26
N ILE A 55 11.90 -8.16 8.12
CA ILE A 55 12.20 -8.16 9.54
C ILE A 55 12.94 -9.44 9.87
N GLY A 56 14.05 -9.30 10.55
CA GLY A 56 14.80 -10.45 11.08
C GLY A 56 15.81 -11.03 10.12
N ALA A 57 15.50 -11.13 8.84
CA ALA A 57 16.39 -11.72 7.86
C ALA A 57 16.04 -11.18 6.47
N ASN A 58 16.99 -11.31 5.55
CA ASN A 58 16.74 -10.95 4.17
C ASN A 58 15.88 -12.04 3.54
N GLN A 59 14.68 -11.66 3.10
CA GLN A 59 13.70 -12.59 2.55
C GLN A 59 13.54 -12.46 1.05
N ASN A 60 14.31 -11.57 0.42
CA ASN A 60 14.18 -11.29 -1.02
C ASN A 60 12.72 -11.05 -1.39
N LEU A 61 12.06 -10.20 -0.61
CA LEU A 61 10.64 -9.93 -0.79
C LEU A 61 10.40 -9.19 -2.09
N ILE A 62 9.41 -9.66 -2.84
CA ILE A 62 8.94 -8.94 -4.01
C ILE A 62 7.42 -8.94 -4.00
N VAL A 63 6.85 -8.00 -4.73
CA VAL A 63 5.42 -8.01 -4.98
C VAL A 63 5.20 -8.94 -6.16
N LYS A 64 4.53 -10.06 -5.91
CA LYS A 64 4.27 -11.03 -6.95
C LYS A 64 3.23 -10.49 -7.93
N ARG A 65 2.18 -9.90 -7.40
CA ARG A 65 1.15 -9.27 -8.20
C ARG A 65 0.19 -8.50 -7.30
N THR A 66 -0.55 -7.59 -7.89
CA THR A 66 -1.68 -6.96 -7.22
C THR A 66 -2.95 -7.38 -7.94
N GLN A 67 -4.01 -7.60 -7.17
CA GLN A 67 -5.26 -8.04 -7.75
C GLN A 67 -6.39 -7.43 -6.93
N GLY A 68 -7.04 -6.42 -7.48
CA GLY A 68 -8.06 -5.69 -6.74
C GLY A 68 -7.48 -5.10 -5.47
N LEU A 69 -8.04 -5.47 -4.35
CA LEU A 69 -7.59 -4.98 -3.04
C LEU A 69 -6.55 -5.89 -2.41
N GLU A 70 -5.98 -6.82 -3.16
CA GLU A 70 -5.01 -7.76 -2.63
C GLU A 70 -3.63 -7.52 -3.20
N VAL A 71 -2.63 -7.51 -2.34
CA VAL A 71 -1.23 -7.43 -2.74
C VAL A 71 -0.57 -8.74 -2.37
N HIS A 72 -0.14 -9.49 -3.38
CA HIS A 72 0.46 -10.80 -3.17
C HIS A 72 1.96 -10.68 -3.15
N LEU A 73 2.59 -11.30 -2.15
CA LEU A 73 4.03 -11.22 -1.93
C LEU A 73 4.68 -12.57 -2.18
N GLN A 74 5.97 -12.51 -2.45
CA GLN A 74 6.77 -13.73 -2.66
C GLN A 74 8.11 -13.55 -1.97
N THR A 75 8.60 -14.65 -1.38
CA THR A 75 9.90 -14.65 -0.72
C THR A 75 10.79 -15.70 -1.35
N ASN A 76 12.02 -15.80 -0.83
CA ASN A 76 12.98 -16.82 -1.28
C ASN A 76 12.81 -18.14 -0.55
N GLY A 77 11.63 -18.38 0.04
CA GLY A 77 11.37 -19.63 0.77
C GLY A 77 11.24 -19.45 2.26
N LEU A 78 11.63 -18.28 2.77
CA LEU A 78 11.46 -17.98 4.18
C LEU A 78 10.04 -17.48 4.44
N PRO A 79 9.54 -17.63 5.68
CA PRO A 79 8.24 -17.06 6.00
C PRO A 79 8.25 -15.55 5.83
N VAL A 80 7.13 -15.00 5.40
CA VAL A 80 6.99 -13.56 5.26
C VAL A 80 6.91 -12.92 6.65
N ASP A 81 7.71 -11.89 6.87
CA ASP A 81 7.59 -11.06 8.06
C ASP A 81 8.20 -9.73 7.69
N CYS A 82 7.36 -8.74 7.44
CA CYS A 82 7.86 -7.46 6.96
C CYS A 82 6.94 -6.32 7.34
N TYR A 83 7.52 -5.12 7.36
CA TYR A 83 6.74 -3.91 7.35
C TYR A 83 6.38 -3.57 5.92
N TYR A 84 5.25 -2.94 5.73
CA TYR A 84 4.87 -2.47 4.41
C TYR A 84 4.41 -1.03 4.44
N LEU A 85 4.57 -0.38 3.31
CA LEU A 85 4.11 0.98 3.10
C LEU A 85 3.60 1.02 1.66
N ILE A 86 2.31 1.29 1.50
CA ILE A 86 1.67 1.23 0.19
C ILE A 86 1.01 2.55 -0.10
N PHE A 87 1.37 3.13 -1.26
CA PHE A 87 0.78 4.38 -1.73
C PHE A 87 -0.17 4.07 -2.88
N GLY A 88 -1.24 4.85 -2.97
CA GLY A 88 -2.15 4.80 -4.11
C GLY A 88 -2.60 6.19 -4.50
N GLN A 89 -2.78 6.41 -5.78
CA GLN A 89 -3.23 7.68 -6.29
C GLN A 89 -4.74 7.80 -6.11
N VAL A 90 -5.19 8.96 -5.67
CA VAL A 90 -6.61 9.21 -5.47
C VAL A 90 -7.28 9.42 -6.82
N LEU A 91 -8.42 8.76 -7.02
CA LEU A 91 -9.18 8.93 -8.24
C LEU A 91 -9.76 10.34 -8.33
N ASP A 92 -9.76 10.89 -9.54
CA ASP A 92 -10.27 12.25 -9.73
C ASP A 92 -11.69 12.39 -9.25
N LYS A 93 -12.51 11.40 -9.49
CA LYS A 93 -13.92 11.48 -9.12
C LYS A 93 -14.13 11.43 -7.62
N ALA A 94 -13.10 11.13 -6.85
CA ALA A 94 -13.19 11.08 -5.40
C ALA A 94 -12.78 12.39 -4.74
N LEU A 95 -12.35 13.35 -5.51
CA LEU A 95 -11.87 14.64 -4.99
C LEU A 95 -12.97 15.70 -4.90
#